data_448cb62d484d9ff50a8f49b1d31ec405
#
_entry.id   448cb62d484d9ff50a8f49b1d31ec405
#
_cell.length_a   1.000
_cell.length_b   1.000
_cell.length_c   1.000
_cell.angle_alpha   90.00
_cell.angle_beta   90.00
_cell.angle_gamma   90.00
#
_symmetry.space_group_name_H-M   'P 1'
#
loop_
_entity.id
_entity.type
_entity.pdbx_description
1 polymer ?
#
loop_
_entity_poly.entity_id
_entity_poly.type
_entity_poly.pdbx_seq_one_letter_code
_entity_poly.pdbx_strand_id
1 'polypeptide(L)'
;ARALALNPKFIVCDEPVSALDVSIQAQILNLLMDLQDELGITYMFITHNMSVVRHISHNICVMYLGQLVETSPTKELFSKPLHPYTKALLSAIPSTDIHHKKERIILKGELVSPIDPKPGCRFATRCPYACEACSQPQELREVLPGHYVSCCRVEELENL
;
A
#
# COMPACT_ATOMS: atom_id res chain seq x y z
N ALA A 1 8.31 -3.61 -24.13
CA ALA A 1 9.33 -3.96 -25.12
C ALA A 1 10.70 -3.38 -24.77
N ARG A 2 10.87 -2.04 -24.61
CA ARG A 2 12.19 -1.41 -24.44
C ARG A 2 12.90 -1.89 -23.16
N ALA A 3 12.21 -1.98 -22.02
CA ALA A 3 12.78 -2.45 -20.75
C ALA A 3 13.27 -3.92 -20.82
N LEU A 4 12.61 -4.77 -21.62
CA LEU A 4 12.93 -6.18 -21.75
C LEU A 4 14.11 -6.46 -22.68
N ALA A 5 14.54 -5.50 -23.49
CA ALA A 5 15.57 -5.69 -24.53
C ALA A 5 16.95 -6.12 -23.97
N LEU A 6 17.22 -5.84 -22.69
CA LEU A 6 18.47 -6.17 -22.01
C LEU A 6 18.36 -7.40 -21.09
N ASN A 7 17.27 -8.17 -21.19
CA ASN A 7 17.00 -9.32 -20.33
C ASN A 7 17.19 -9.01 -18.84
N PRO A 8 16.51 -7.99 -18.28
CA PRO A 8 16.68 -7.58 -16.90
C PRO A 8 16.10 -8.61 -15.94
N LYS A 9 16.70 -8.73 -14.76
CA LYS A 9 16.16 -9.53 -13.65
C LYS A 9 15.14 -8.74 -12.81
N PHE A 10 15.16 -7.40 -12.91
CA PHE A 10 14.33 -6.50 -12.13
C PHE A 10 13.84 -5.32 -12.98
N ILE A 11 12.56 -5.00 -12.91
CA ILE A 11 11.95 -3.87 -13.61
C ILE A 11 11.13 -3.03 -12.62
N VAL A 12 11.33 -1.71 -12.66
CA VAL A 12 10.47 -0.75 -11.98
C VAL A 12 9.34 -0.32 -12.92
N CYS A 13 8.11 -0.54 -12.51
CA CYS A 13 6.89 -0.15 -13.21
C CYS A 13 6.24 0.99 -12.44
N ASP A 14 6.44 2.22 -12.89
CA ASP A 14 5.85 3.41 -12.28
C ASP A 14 4.55 3.76 -13.00
N GLU A 15 3.43 3.55 -12.35
CA GLU A 15 2.06 3.75 -12.86
C GLU A 15 1.81 3.21 -14.28
N PRO A 16 2.23 1.97 -14.60
CA PRO A 16 2.31 1.49 -15.98
C PRO A 16 0.96 1.32 -16.67
N VAL A 17 -0.14 1.32 -15.92
CA VAL A 17 -1.51 1.11 -16.43
C VAL A 17 -2.48 2.24 -16.09
N SER A 18 -2.03 3.32 -15.47
CA SER A 18 -2.89 4.41 -14.94
C SER A 18 -3.68 5.16 -16.03
N ALA A 19 -3.13 5.26 -17.24
CA ALA A 19 -3.76 5.97 -18.37
C ALA A 19 -4.61 5.06 -19.29
N LEU A 20 -4.81 3.80 -18.91
CA LEU A 20 -5.52 2.81 -19.72
C LEU A 20 -6.93 2.56 -19.17
N ASP A 21 -7.86 2.17 -20.04
CA ASP A 21 -9.16 1.69 -19.63
C ASP A 21 -9.05 0.32 -18.92
N VAL A 22 -10.08 -0.04 -18.14
CA VAL A 22 -10.07 -1.24 -17.27
C VAL A 22 -9.80 -2.53 -18.05
N SER A 23 -10.33 -2.65 -19.27
CA SER A 23 -10.15 -3.86 -20.08
C SER A 23 -8.71 -4.01 -20.54
N ILE A 24 -8.10 -2.93 -20.99
CA ILE A 24 -6.70 -2.91 -21.42
C ILE A 24 -5.76 -3.07 -20.22
N GLN A 25 -6.08 -2.44 -19.06
CA GLN A 25 -5.34 -2.68 -17.82
C GLN A 25 -5.23 -4.18 -17.50
N ALA A 26 -6.36 -4.91 -17.54
CA ALA A 26 -6.38 -6.34 -17.26
C ALA A 26 -5.49 -7.14 -18.23
N GLN A 27 -5.53 -6.82 -19.51
CA GLN A 27 -4.68 -7.48 -20.52
C GLN A 27 -3.19 -7.24 -20.27
N ILE A 28 -2.81 -6.00 -19.94
CA ILE A 28 -1.40 -5.66 -19.66
C ILE A 28 -0.92 -6.32 -18.37
N LEU A 29 -1.77 -6.39 -17.32
CA LEU A 29 -1.42 -7.06 -16.08
C LEU A 29 -1.20 -8.57 -16.31
N ASN A 30 -2.07 -9.23 -17.05
CA ASN A 30 -1.90 -10.64 -17.40
C ASN A 30 -0.60 -10.85 -18.19
N LEU A 31 -0.34 -10.01 -19.21
CA LEU A 31 0.93 -10.06 -19.95
C LEU A 31 2.16 -9.91 -19.06
N LEU A 32 2.11 -9.02 -18.05
CA LEU A 32 3.23 -8.84 -17.12
C LEU A 32 3.42 -10.06 -16.22
N MET A 33 2.32 -10.70 -15.80
CA MET A 33 2.36 -11.94 -15.01
C MET A 33 2.92 -13.10 -15.85
N ASP A 34 2.47 -13.27 -17.08
CA ASP A 34 2.99 -14.28 -18.01
C ASP A 34 4.52 -14.10 -18.23
N LEU A 35 4.96 -12.87 -18.46
CA LEU A 35 6.39 -12.55 -18.60
C LEU A 35 7.18 -12.78 -17.31
N GLN A 36 6.58 -12.58 -16.14
CA GLN A 36 7.19 -12.91 -14.86
C GLN A 36 7.45 -14.40 -14.74
N ASP A 37 6.46 -15.22 -15.09
CA ASP A 37 6.54 -16.67 -15.01
C ASP A 37 7.50 -17.26 -16.04
N GLU A 38 7.49 -16.73 -17.28
CA GLU A 38 8.35 -17.21 -18.37
C GLU A 38 9.82 -16.81 -18.20
N LEU A 39 10.09 -15.57 -17.75
CA LEU A 39 11.43 -14.98 -17.73
C LEU A 39 12.03 -14.85 -16.34
N GLY A 40 11.27 -15.18 -15.28
CA GLY A 40 11.73 -15.04 -13.89
C GLY A 40 12.02 -13.60 -13.48
N ILE A 41 11.32 -12.62 -14.03
CA ILE A 41 11.53 -11.19 -13.76
C ILE A 41 10.88 -10.79 -12.43
N THR A 42 11.58 -10.01 -11.64
CA THR A 42 11.00 -9.36 -10.46
C THR A 42 10.52 -7.96 -10.82
N TYR A 43 9.27 -7.62 -10.43
CA TYR A 43 8.72 -6.28 -10.61
C TYR A 43 8.65 -5.50 -9.30
N MET A 44 9.03 -4.22 -9.35
CA MET A 44 8.62 -3.22 -8.38
C MET A 44 7.51 -2.38 -9.01
N PHE A 45 6.27 -2.59 -8.55
CA PHE A 45 5.09 -1.97 -9.13
C PHE A 45 4.64 -0.79 -8.27
N ILE A 46 4.67 0.42 -8.82
CA ILE A 46 4.23 1.64 -8.12
C ILE A 46 2.87 2.03 -8.70
N THR A 47 1.86 2.13 -7.85
CA THR A 47 0.50 2.49 -8.26
C THR A 47 -0.35 2.94 -7.07
N HIS A 48 -1.37 3.75 -7.33
CA HIS A 48 -2.38 4.12 -6.36
C HIS A 48 -3.65 3.24 -6.45
N ASN A 49 -3.72 2.32 -7.41
CA ASN A 49 -4.89 1.45 -7.61
C ASN A 49 -4.75 0.15 -6.81
N MET A 50 -5.44 0.08 -5.67
CA MET A 50 -5.39 -1.07 -4.76
C MET A 50 -5.92 -2.37 -5.38
N SER A 51 -6.83 -2.29 -6.36
CA SER A 51 -7.33 -3.48 -7.07
C SER A 51 -6.23 -4.09 -7.94
N VAL A 52 -5.43 -3.25 -8.60
CA VAL A 52 -4.26 -3.68 -9.38
C VAL A 52 -3.23 -4.32 -8.46
N VAL A 53 -2.90 -3.66 -7.35
CA VAL A 53 -1.94 -4.16 -6.35
C VAL A 53 -2.36 -5.54 -5.84
N ARG A 54 -3.63 -5.72 -5.48
CA ARG A 54 -4.16 -7.00 -5.00
C ARG A 54 -3.99 -8.14 -6.00
N HIS A 55 -4.05 -7.83 -7.29
CA HIS A 55 -4.00 -8.83 -8.37
C HIS A 55 -2.57 -9.28 -8.69
N ILE A 56 -1.62 -8.34 -8.78
CA ILE A 56 -0.27 -8.62 -9.29
C ILE A 56 0.79 -8.81 -8.19
N SER A 57 0.59 -8.28 -6.98
CA SER A 57 1.65 -8.20 -5.98
C SER A 57 1.68 -9.40 -5.04
N HIS A 58 2.88 -9.89 -4.70
CA HIS A 58 3.11 -10.85 -3.63
C HIS A 58 3.27 -10.17 -2.28
N ASN A 59 3.99 -9.06 -2.26
CA ASN A 59 4.21 -8.20 -1.09
C ASN A 59 3.83 -6.76 -1.41
N ILE A 60 3.35 -6.03 -0.43
CA ILE A 60 2.94 -4.65 -0.56
C ILE A 60 3.68 -3.80 0.45
N CYS A 61 4.17 -2.64 -0.02
CA CYS A 61 4.70 -1.56 0.80
C CYS A 61 3.76 -0.37 0.69
N VAL A 62 3.15 0.03 1.80
CA VAL A 62 2.28 1.21 1.86
C VAL A 62 3.12 2.41 2.25
N MET A 63 3.03 3.48 1.46
CA MET A 63 3.78 4.71 1.69
C MET A 63 2.84 5.89 1.91
N TYR A 64 3.18 6.76 2.86
CA TYR A 64 2.48 8.02 3.10
C TYR A 64 3.48 9.17 3.21
N LEU A 65 3.33 10.18 2.36
CA LEU A 65 4.23 11.35 2.28
C LEU A 65 5.72 10.98 2.31
N GLY A 66 6.12 9.93 1.54
CA GLY A 66 7.51 9.49 1.43
C GLY A 66 8.03 8.68 2.63
N GLN A 67 7.16 8.21 3.53
CA GLN A 67 7.51 7.30 4.63
C GLN A 67 6.78 5.97 4.44
N LEU A 68 7.51 4.85 4.57
CA LEU A 68 6.90 3.54 4.66
C LEU A 68 6.15 3.41 5.98
N VAL A 69 4.86 3.11 5.91
CA VAL A 69 4.00 2.98 7.09
C VAL A 69 3.64 1.54 7.40
N GLU A 70 3.58 0.69 6.38
CA GLU A 70 3.26 -0.73 6.54
C GLU A 70 3.81 -1.54 5.36
N THR A 71 4.30 -2.75 5.63
CA THR A 71 4.68 -3.71 4.59
C THR A 71 4.34 -5.13 5.03
N SER A 72 3.73 -5.91 4.15
CA SER A 72 3.40 -7.30 4.42
C SER A 72 3.08 -8.07 3.13
N PRO A 73 2.95 -9.41 3.20
CA PRO A 73 2.36 -10.21 2.13
C PRO A 73 0.97 -9.69 1.77
N THR A 74 0.63 -9.71 0.49
CA THR A 74 -0.62 -9.15 -0.04
C THR A 74 -1.87 -9.68 0.67
N LYS A 75 -1.95 -10.99 0.87
CA LYS A 75 -3.10 -11.62 1.55
C LYS A 75 -3.28 -11.08 2.96
N GLU A 76 -2.19 -10.95 3.71
CA GLU A 76 -2.20 -10.45 5.08
C GLU A 76 -2.62 -8.99 5.13
N LEU A 77 -2.07 -8.13 4.28
CA LEU A 77 -2.43 -6.70 4.24
C LEU A 77 -3.92 -6.49 4.00
N PHE A 78 -4.52 -7.25 3.08
CA PHE A 78 -5.94 -7.12 2.76
C PHE A 78 -6.87 -7.75 3.81
N SER A 79 -6.41 -8.77 4.54
CA SER A 79 -7.18 -9.41 5.60
C SER A 79 -7.05 -8.69 6.94
N LYS A 80 -5.85 -8.24 7.28
CA LYS A 80 -5.52 -7.65 8.58
C LYS A 80 -4.59 -6.43 8.43
N PRO A 81 -5.08 -5.31 7.86
CA PRO A 81 -4.31 -4.07 7.83
C PRO A 81 -4.12 -3.54 9.26
N LEU A 82 -2.90 -3.15 9.61
CA LEU A 82 -2.57 -2.73 10.96
C LEU A 82 -2.44 -1.22 11.10
N HIS A 83 -1.78 -0.55 10.13
CA HIS A 83 -1.63 0.90 10.18
C HIS A 83 -2.95 1.62 9.89
N PRO A 84 -3.33 2.66 10.66
CA PRO A 84 -4.58 3.39 10.45
C PRO A 84 -4.76 3.97 9.03
N TYR A 85 -3.68 4.38 8.38
CA TYR A 85 -3.73 4.84 7.00
C TYR A 85 -4.09 3.71 6.03
N THR A 86 -3.50 2.52 6.20
CA THR A 86 -3.81 1.33 5.38
C THR A 86 -5.27 0.90 5.57
N LYS A 87 -5.75 0.89 6.83
CA LYS A 87 -7.18 0.64 7.13
C LYS A 87 -8.09 1.61 6.35
N ALA A 88 -7.75 2.90 6.36
CA ALA A 88 -8.51 3.92 5.63
C ALA A 88 -8.46 3.73 4.11
N LEU A 89 -7.27 3.44 3.53
CA LEU A 89 -7.12 3.14 2.11
C LEU A 89 -7.98 1.95 1.68
N LEU A 90 -7.91 0.84 2.42
CA LEU A 90 -8.66 -0.38 2.12
C LEU A 90 -10.17 -0.21 2.33
N SER A 91 -10.59 0.66 3.26
CA SER A 91 -12.01 0.99 3.45
C SER A 91 -12.61 1.77 2.29
N ALA A 92 -11.77 2.43 1.49
CA ALA A 92 -12.21 3.21 0.32
C ALA A 92 -12.41 2.36 -0.94
N ILE A 93 -11.97 1.08 -0.93
CA ILE A 93 -12.18 0.16 -2.05
C ILE A 93 -13.66 -0.22 -2.11
N PRO A 94 -14.34 -0.02 -3.26
CA PRO A 94 -15.73 -0.44 -3.42
C PRO A 94 -15.89 -1.95 -3.18
N SER A 95 -16.83 -2.33 -2.33
CA SER A 95 -17.21 -3.74 -2.16
C SER A 95 -18.16 -4.16 -3.27
N THR A 96 -17.93 -5.34 -3.85
CA THR A 96 -18.89 -5.99 -4.74
C THR A 96 -20.04 -6.65 -3.98
N ASP A 97 -19.92 -6.80 -2.66
CA ASP A 97 -20.97 -7.34 -1.80
C ASP A 97 -21.97 -6.24 -1.44
N ILE A 98 -23.19 -6.37 -1.98
CA ILE A 98 -24.28 -5.40 -1.79
C ILE A 98 -24.82 -5.46 -0.35
N HIS A 99 -24.67 -6.59 0.33
CA HIS A 99 -25.23 -6.83 1.67
C HIS A 99 -24.27 -6.41 2.80
N HIS A 100 -22.95 -6.37 2.54
CA HIS A 100 -21.95 -5.95 3.51
C HIS A 100 -21.23 -4.68 3.06
N LYS A 101 -21.88 -3.52 3.24
CA LYS A 101 -21.23 -2.22 3.03
C LYS A 101 -20.18 -2.02 4.13
N LYS A 102 -18.90 -2.09 3.77
CA LYS A 102 -17.83 -1.64 4.67
C LYS A 102 -18.01 -0.16 4.95
N GLU A 103 -18.03 0.23 6.21
CA GLU A 103 -18.02 1.64 6.58
C GLU A 103 -16.72 2.28 6.09
N ARG A 104 -16.85 3.32 5.27
CA ARG A 104 -15.71 4.06 4.76
C ARG A 104 -15.11 4.92 5.87
N ILE A 105 -13.84 4.75 6.16
CA ILE A 105 -13.10 5.60 7.10
C ILE A 105 -12.81 6.94 6.43
N ILE A 106 -13.48 8.00 6.88
CA ILE A 106 -13.29 9.35 6.36
C ILE A 106 -12.14 9.99 7.12
N LEU A 107 -11.03 10.23 6.42
CA LEU A 107 -9.88 10.92 6.99
C LEU A 107 -10.19 12.42 7.11
N LYS A 108 -10.08 12.95 8.32
CA LYS A 108 -10.22 14.38 8.63
C LYS A 108 -8.85 15.09 8.53
N GLY A 109 -8.87 16.41 8.40
CA GLY A 109 -7.67 17.24 8.35
C GLY A 109 -7.09 17.43 6.94
N GLU A 110 -6.23 18.42 6.82
CA GLU A 110 -5.57 18.78 5.55
C GLU A 110 -4.34 17.93 5.30
N LEU A 111 -3.97 17.82 4.02
CA LEU A 111 -2.68 17.24 3.64
C LEU A 111 -1.55 18.18 4.06
N VAL A 112 -0.66 17.68 4.89
CA VAL A 112 0.55 18.40 5.27
C VAL A 112 1.51 18.41 4.09
N SER A 113 2.24 19.52 3.92
CA SER A 113 3.27 19.62 2.91
C SER A 113 4.33 18.53 3.09
N PRO A 114 4.76 17.85 2.02
CA PRO A 114 5.87 16.90 2.07
C PRO A 114 7.24 17.59 2.19
N ILE A 115 7.28 18.93 2.07
CA ILE A 115 8.50 19.74 2.17
C ILE A 115 8.80 19.96 3.66
N ASP A 116 10.02 19.63 4.07
CA ASP A 116 10.50 19.73 5.46
C ASP A 116 9.52 19.12 6.49
N PRO A 117 9.19 17.83 6.35
CA PRO A 117 8.24 17.18 7.23
C PRO A 117 8.80 17.16 8.68
N LYS A 118 7.94 17.48 9.64
CA LYS A 118 8.28 17.36 11.06
C LYS A 118 8.69 15.93 11.40
N PRO A 119 9.60 15.73 12.39
CA PRO A 119 9.89 14.41 12.89
C PRO A 119 8.61 13.71 13.40
N GLY A 120 8.62 12.38 13.39
CA GLY A 120 7.48 11.58 13.86
C GLY A 120 6.64 10.99 12.74
N CYS A 121 5.47 10.52 13.11
CA CYS A 121 4.52 9.90 12.17
C CYS A 121 3.90 10.96 11.26
N ARG A 122 4.16 10.88 9.96
CA ARG A 122 3.64 11.83 8.96
C ARG A 122 2.11 11.77 8.83
N PHE A 123 1.50 10.66 9.24
CA PHE A 123 0.05 10.51 9.24
C PHE A 123 -0.63 11.07 10.50
N ALA A 124 0.12 11.47 11.54
CA ALA A 124 -0.41 11.87 12.85
C ALA A 124 -1.51 12.95 12.77
N THR A 125 -1.36 13.95 11.88
CA THR A 125 -2.33 15.05 11.73
C THR A 125 -3.71 14.61 11.22
N ARG A 126 -3.80 13.43 10.59
CA ARG A 126 -5.02 12.86 10.02
C ARG A 126 -5.42 11.54 10.69
N CYS A 127 -4.62 11.07 11.63
CA CYS A 127 -4.85 9.82 12.34
C CYS A 127 -5.88 10.02 13.46
N PRO A 128 -7.00 9.28 13.48
CA PRO A 128 -7.98 9.39 14.56
C PRO A 128 -7.45 8.88 15.91
N TYR A 129 -6.34 8.16 15.89
CA TYR A 129 -5.69 7.55 17.05
C TYR A 129 -4.38 8.24 17.43
N ALA A 130 -4.11 9.44 16.91
CA ALA A 130 -2.88 10.15 17.20
C ALA A 130 -2.71 10.43 18.70
N CYS A 131 -1.48 10.29 19.19
CA CYS A 131 -1.10 10.57 20.57
C CYS A 131 0.26 11.29 20.61
N GLU A 132 0.70 11.68 21.78
CA GLU A 132 1.96 12.41 21.96
C GLU A 132 3.18 11.62 21.42
N ALA A 133 3.20 10.30 21.61
CA ALA A 133 4.27 9.43 21.11
C ALA A 133 4.41 9.45 19.58
N CYS A 134 3.35 9.84 18.83
CA CYS A 134 3.43 9.97 17.37
C CYS A 134 4.34 11.14 16.92
N SER A 135 4.72 12.06 17.81
CA SER A 135 5.67 13.14 17.53
C SER A 135 7.12 12.64 17.43
N GLN A 136 7.41 11.48 17.99
CA GLN A 136 8.72 10.85 17.91
C GLN A 136 8.86 10.03 16.62
N PRO A 137 10.10 9.84 16.11
CA PRO A 137 10.34 8.98 14.96
C PRO A 137 9.73 7.59 15.15
N GLN A 138 9.05 7.11 14.14
CA GLN A 138 8.44 5.78 14.14
C GLN A 138 9.26 4.86 13.24
N GLU A 139 9.78 3.79 13.82
CA GLU A 139 10.50 2.77 13.07
C GLU A 139 9.54 1.73 12.49
N LEU A 140 9.89 1.23 11.30
CA LEU A 140 9.20 0.10 10.69
C LEU A 140 9.66 -1.17 11.41
N ARG A 141 8.80 -1.75 12.27
CA ARG A 141 9.12 -2.93 13.08
C ARG A 141 8.21 -4.10 12.74
N GLU A 142 8.71 -5.30 12.88
CA GLU A 142 7.93 -6.51 12.70
C GLU A 142 6.94 -6.67 13.87
N VAL A 143 5.65 -6.78 13.54
CA VAL A 143 4.56 -6.94 14.50
C VAL A 143 4.01 -8.36 14.44
N LEU A 144 3.90 -8.91 13.23
CA LEU A 144 3.56 -10.30 12.97
C LEU A 144 4.59 -10.87 11.99
N PRO A 145 4.76 -12.18 11.87
CA PRO A 145 5.73 -12.76 10.95
C PRO A 145 5.59 -12.23 9.51
N GLY A 146 6.62 -11.53 9.02
CA GLY A 146 6.64 -10.89 7.71
C GLY A 146 5.76 -9.64 7.57
N HIS A 147 5.16 -9.13 8.65
CA HIS A 147 4.29 -7.95 8.65
C HIS A 147 4.89 -6.83 9.50
N TYR A 148 5.34 -5.79 8.86
CA TYR A 148 6.05 -4.67 9.47
C TYR A 148 5.18 -3.41 9.47
N VAL A 149 5.19 -2.67 10.57
CA VAL A 149 4.36 -1.46 10.75
C VAL A 149 5.13 -0.36 11.45
N SER A 150 4.97 0.86 10.97
CA SER A 150 5.54 2.07 11.55
C SER A 150 4.48 2.83 12.37
N CYS A 151 4.09 2.26 13.52
CA CYS A 151 3.08 2.83 14.40
C CYS A 151 3.36 2.47 15.87
N CYS A 152 3.44 3.48 16.76
CA CYS A 152 3.66 3.25 18.19
C CYS A 152 2.48 2.58 18.89
N ARG A 153 1.26 2.67 18.33
CA ARG A 153 0.04 2.14 18.94
C ARG A 153 -0.49 0.87 18.25
N VAL A 154 0.31 0.24 17.42
CA VAL A 154 -0.18 -0.90 16.61
C VAL A 154 -0.79 -2.02 17.46
N GLU A 155 -0.20 -2.34 18.60
CA GLU A 155 -0.66 -3.42 19.50
C GLU A 155 -2.01 -3.10 20.15
N GLU A 156 -2.25 -1.83 20.48
CA GLU A 156 -3.55 -1.38 21.01
C GLU A 156 -4.63 -1.41 19.92
N LEU A 157 -4.25 -1.04 18.68
CA LEU A 157 -5.17 -0.92 17.54
C LEU A 157 -5.41 -2.26 16.81
N GLU A 158 -4.64 -3.28 17.12
CA GLU A 158 -4.84 -4.64 16.62
C GLU A 158 -6.10 -5.28 17.23
N ASN A 159 -6.44 -4.87 18.45
CA ASN A 159 -7.59 -5.40 19.22
C ASN A 159 -8.87 -4.57 19.05
N LEU A 160 -8.86 -3.55 18.18
CA LEU A 160 -10.01 -2.71 17.80
C LEU A 160 -10.52 -3.09 16.41
#